data_238d8801ee5aa0dac182469dc6ff1e9b
#
_entry.id   238d8801ee5aa0dac182469dc6ff1e9b
#
_cell.length_a   1.000
_cell.length_b   1.000
_cell.length_c   1.000
_cell.angle_alpha   90.00
_cell.angle_beta   90.00
_cell.angle_gamma   90.00
#
_symmetry.space_group_name_H-M   'P 1'
#
loop_
_entity.id
_entity.type
_entity.pdbx_description
1 polymer ?
#
loop_
_entity_poly.entity_id
_entity_poly.type
_entity_poly.pdbx_seq_one_letter_code
_entity_poly.pdbx_strand_id
1 'polypeptide(L)'
;IYASALQGWAAREPVAGPAHDMQALFQAIVRHAPVPPVDPNGPFQMQISALDYSPYVGVIGIGRIQRGQVHRNDVVAIATPDGKVRKKRILQILGFEGLDRIESESAVAGDIVAVTGLDALSISDTLCDPETVEPLFPLSVDQPTLSMTFQVNDSPFAGREGRFVTSRNLRERLERELIHNVALRVEPMEDLDKFRVSGRGELHLAILIENMR
;
A
#
# COMPACT_ATOMS: atom_id res chain seq x y z
N ILE A 1 -9.79 -27.04 16.09
CA ILE A 1 -9.21 -27.80 14.99
C ILE A 1 -7.75 -28.08 15.31
N TYR A 2 -7.33 -29.30 15.07
CA TYR A 2 -5.93 -29.74 15.19
C TYR A 2 -5.34 -29.78 13.78
N ALA A 3 -4.17 -29.17 13.57
CA ALA A 3 -3.60 -29.07 12.23
C ALA A 3 -2.08 -29.00 12.24
N SER A 4 -1.48 -29.47 11.18
CA SER A 4 -0.06 -29.30 10.90
C SER A 4 0.10 -28.73 9.48
N ALA A 5 0.46 -27.47 9.38
CA ALA A 5 0.70 -26.83 8.09
C ALA A 5 1.89 -27.49 7.35
N LEU A 6 2.95 -27.86 8.10
CA LEU A 6 4.12 -28.53 7.54
C LEU A 6 3.79 -29.87 6.88
N GLN A 7 2.84 -30.63 7.48
CA GLN A 7 2.43 -31.96 6.99
C GLN A 7 1.18 -31.92 6.12
N GLY A 8 0.57 -30.74 5.95
CA GLY A 8 -0.59 -30.54 5.06
C GLY A 8 -1.87 -31.22 5.52
N TRP A 9 -2.16 -31.31 6.82
CA TRP A 9 -3.36 -31.94 7.33
C TRP A 9 -4.07 -31.14 8.42
N ALA A 10 -5.38 -31.34 8.55
CA ALA A 10 -6.23 -30.82 9.62
C ALA A 10 -7.31 -31.82 10.04
N ALA A 11 -7.66 -31.82 11.34
CA ALA A 11 -8.70 -32.67 11.92
C ALA A 11 -9.57 -31.91 12.93
N ARG A 12 -10.81 -32.33 13.13
CA ARG A 12 -11.71 -31.74 14.13
C ARG A 12 -11.44 -32.27 15.53
N GLU A 13 -10.92 -33.47 15.64
CA GLU A 13 -10.60 -34.17 16.90
C GLU A 13 -9.11 -34.47 16.97
N PRO A 14 -8.57 -34.64 18.18
CA PRO A 14 -7.18 -35.10 18.33
C PRO A 14 -6.99 -36.44 17.62
N VAL A 15 -6.03 -36.49 16.71
CA VAL A 15 -5.65 -37.72 15.99
C VAL A 15 -4.27 -38.19 16.43
N ALA A 16 -4.08 -39.49 16.52
CA ALA A 16 -2.81 -40.12 16.90
C ALA A 16 -1.74 -40.07 15.79
N GLY A 17 -2.06 -39.47 14.62
CA GLY A 17 -1.20 -39.36 13.45
C GLY A 17 -1.73 -38.33 12.45
N PRO A 18 -1.06 -38.15 11.31
CA PRO A 18 -1.48 -37.19 10.30
C PRO A 18 -2.85 -37.57 9.74
N ALA A 19 -3.76 -36.58 9.67
CA ALA A 19 -4.99 -36.70 8.90
C ALA A 19 -4.67 -36.60 7.39
N HIS A 20 -5.68 -36.91 6.54
CA HIS A 20 -5.43 -37.07 5.12
C HIS A 20 -5.24 -35.77 4.35
N ASP A 21 -5.89 -34.66 4.81
CA ASP A 21 -5.88 -33.38 4.10
C ASP A 21 -6.22 -32.19 5.00
N MET A 22 -6.30 -30.99 4.41
CA MET A 22 -6.66 -29.73 5.09
C MET A 22 -8.18 -29.44 5.09
N GLN A 23 -9.02 -30.36 4.61
CA GLN A 23 -10.44 -30.12 4.39
C GLN A 23 -11.20 -29.72 5.67
N ALA A 24 -10.82 -30.27 6.81
CA ALA A 24 -11.43 -29.91 8.10
C ALA A 24 -11.21 -28.44 8.46
N LEU A 25 -10.02 -27.88 8.13
CA LEU A 25 -9.72 -26.48 8.33
C LEU A 25 -10.50 -25.59 7.34
N PHE A 26 -10.51 -25.94 6.05
CA PHE A 26 -11.23 -25.16 5.04
C PHE A 26 -12.73 -25.11 5.32
N GLN A 27 -13.35 -26.24 5.70
CA GLN A 27 -14.74 -26.26 6.11
C GLN A 27 -15.02 -25.43 7.37
N ALA A 28 -14.08 -25.37 8.31
CA ALA A 28 -14.22 -24.53 9.49
C ALA A 28 -14.14 -23.04 9.14
N ILE A 29 -13.22 -22.65 8.25
CA ILE A 29 -13.12 -21.28 7.76
C ILE A 29 -14.44 -20.87 7.09
N VAL A 30 -14.94 -21.64 6.14
CA VAL A 30 -16.21 -21.37 5.44
C VAL A 30 -17.39 -21.25 6.40
N ARG A 31 -17.41 -22.06 7.46
CA ARG A 31 -18.54 -22.09 8.43
C ARG A 31 -18.48 -20.97 9.45
N HIS A 32 -17.29 -20.58 9.90
CA HIS A 32 -17.11 -19.71 11.07
C HIS A 32 -16.53 -18.33 10.75
N ALA A 33 -15.89 -18.14 9.58
CA ALA A 33 -15.44 -16.82 9.20
C ALA A 33 -16.64 -15.95 8.78
N PRO A 34 -16.86 -14.79 9.40
CA PRO A 34 -17.94 -13.90 9.01
C PRO A 34 -17.69 -13.33 7.61
N VAL A 35 -18.75 -13.20 6.84
CA VAL A 35 -18.69 -12.47 5.56
C VAL A 35 -18.42 -11.00 5.86
N PRO A 36 -17.53 -10.31 5.13
CA PRO A 36 -17.31 -8.89 5.31
C PRO A 36 -18.60 -8.08 5.19
N PRO A 37 -18.87 -7.13 6.09
CA PRO A 37 -20.01 -6.24 5.98
C PRO A 37 -19.77 -5.27 4.82
N VAL A 38 -20.34 -5.53 3.65
CA VAL A 38 -20.19 -4.73 2.44
C VAL A 38 -21.54 -4.50 1.78
N ASP A 39 -21.69 -3.38 1.08
CA ASP A 39 -22.86 -3.06 0.26
C ASP A 39 -22.46 -3.03 -1.24
N PRO A 40 -22.69 -4.12 -1.98
CA PRO A 40 -22.33 -4.17 -3.40
C PRO A 40 -23.24 -3.30 -4.31
N ASN A 41 -24.41 -2.87 -3.82
CA ASN A 41 -25.39 -2.13 -4.60
C ASN A 41 -25.36 -0.60 -4.37
N GLY A 42 -24.57 -0.17 -3.38
CA GLY A 42 -24.42 1.26 -3.09
C GLY A 42 -23.50 1.98 -4.08
N PRO A 43 -23.41 3.32 -4.02
CA PRO A 43 -22.46 4.08 -4.82
C PRO A 43 -21.01 3.69 -4.47
N PHE A 44 -20.14 3.65 -5.50
CA PHE A 44 -18.75 3.20 -5.36
C PHE A 44 -17.98 3.99 -4.30
N GLN A 45 -17.26 3.27 -3.44
CA GLN A 45 -16.43 3.84 -2.39
C GLN A 45 -15.26 2.91 -2.06
N MET A 46 -14.04 3.43 -2.19
CA MET A 46 -12.79 2.72 -1.89
C MET A 46 -11.78 3.65 -1.25
N GLN A 47 -11.17 3.29 -0.14
CA GLN A 47 -10.09 4.07 0.47
C GLN A 47 -8.73 3.52 0.07
N ILE A 48 -7.82 4.42 -0.30
CA ILE A 48 -6.42 4.07 -0.58
C ILE A 48 -5.70 3.82 0.75
N SER A 49 -5.29 2.58 0.97
CA SER A 49 -4.58 2.14 2.17
C SER A 49 -3.08 1.92 1.96
N ALA A 50 -2.67 1.68 0.71
CA ALA A 50 -1.28 1.55 0.34
C ALA A 50 -1.04 2.14 -1.06
N LEU A 51 0.19 2.55 -1.31
CA LEU A 51 0.64 3.03 -2.61
C LEU A 51 1.79 2.16 -3.11
N ASP A 52 1.83 2.01 -4.41
CA ASP A 52 2.96 1.41 -5.13
C ASP A 52 3.30 2.26 -6.34
N TYR A 53 4.41 1.99 -6.97
CA TYR A 53 4.86 2.75 -8.13
C TYR A 53 5.46 1.84 -9.19
N SER A 54 5.08 2.08 -10.42
CA SER A 54 5.69 1.44 -11.58
C SER A 54 6.16 2.52 -12.57
N PRO A 55 7.37 2.40 -13.13
CA PRO A 55 7.85 3.35 -14.15
C PRO A 55 7.00 3.36 -15.43
N TYR A 56 6.14 2.35 -15.63
CA TYR A 56 5.28 2.23 -16.82
C TYR A 56 3.90 2.85 -16.61
N VAL A 57 3.30 2.68 -15.43
CA VAL A 57 1.91 3.12 -15.15
C VAL A 57 1.83 4.22 -14.09
N GLY A 58 2.97 4.61 -13.52
CA GLY A 58 3.03 5.64 -12.48
C GLY A 58 2.58 5.13 -11.11
N VAL A 59 1.87 5.97 -10.36
CA VAL A 59 1.36 5.65 -9.03
C VAL A 59 0.23 4.63 -9.14
N ILE A 60 0.28 3.63 -8.28
CA ILE A 60 -0.71 2.56 -8.14
C ILE A 60 -1.34 2.67 -6.76
N GLY A 61 -2.64 2.94 -6.70
CA GLY A 61 -3.38 2.98 -5.44
C GLY A 61 -3.94 1.61 -5.08
N ILE A 62 -3.68 1.14 -3.87
CA ILE A 62 -4.17 -0.15 -3.37
C ILE A 62 -5.14 0.10 -2.23
N GLY A 63 -6.28 -0.58 -2.26
CA GLY A 63 -7.28 -0.48 -1.22
C GLY A 63 -8.35 -1.54 -1.32
N ARG A 64 -9.25 -1.52 -0.34
CA ARG A 64 -10.44 -2.37 -0.34
C ARG A 64 -11.66 -1.56 -0.76
N ILE A 65 -12.47 -2.12 -1.64
CA ILE A 65 -13.76 -1.55 -2.00
C ILE A 65 -14.72 -1.76 -0.82
N GLN A 66 -15.22 -0.67 -0.25
CA GLN A 66 -16.14 -0.72 0.88
C GLN A 66 -17.59 -0.87 0.41
N ARG A 67 -17.93 -0.24 -0.73
CA ARG A 67 -19.29 -0.18 -1.25
C ARG A 67 -19.27 -0.07 -2.77
N GLY A 68 -20.31 -0.62 -3.39
CA GLY A 68 -20.54 -0.55 -4.83
C GLY A 68 -19.62 -1.43 -5.66
N GLN A 69 -19.47 -1.05 -6.89
CA GLN A 69 -18.61 -1.71 -7.88
C GLN A 69 -17.94 -0.67 -8.78
N VAL A 70 -16.87 -1.08 -9.43
CA VAL A 70 -16.12 -0.22 -10.35
C VAL A 70 -15.67 -1.04 -11.55
N HIS A 71 -15.67 -0.42 -12.73
CA HIS A 71 -15.20 -1.02 -13.97
C HIS A 71 -13.97 -0.28 -14.49
N ARG A 72 -13.22 -0.97 -15.32
CA ARG A 72 -12.13 -0.37 -16.09
C ARG A 72 -12.68 0.81 -16.92
N ASN A 73 -11.91 1.90 -16.97
CA ASN A 73 -12.26 3.17 -17.61
C ASN A 73 -13.38 4.00 -16.94
N ASP A 74 -13.91 3.59 -15.81
CA ASP A 74 -14.83 4.40 -15.04
C ASP A 74 -14.17 5.71 -14.57
N VAL A 75 -14.98 6.76 -14.53
CA VAL A 75 -14.59 8.04 -13.93
C VAL A 75 -14.96 8.00 -12.45
N VAL A 76 -14.00 8.29 -11.58
CA VAL A 76 -14.18 8.35 -10.13
C VAL A 76 -13.82 9.73 -9.60
N ALA A 77 -14.44 10.11 -8.50
CA ALA A 77 -14.06 11.27 -7.72
C ALA A 77 -13.02 10.85 -6.68
N ILE A 78 -11.89 11.53 -6.64
CA ILE A 78 -10.86 11.37 -5.61
C ILE A 78 -11.08 12.45 -4.58
N ALA A 79 -11.54 12.08 -3.40
CA ALA A 79 -11.71 12.96 -2.26
C ALA A 79 -10.50 12.84 -1.34
N THR A 80 -9.78 13.94 -1.14
CA THR A 80 -8.61 14.00 -0.26
C THR A 80 -9.01 14.35 1.18
N PRO A 81 -8.21 13.98 2.20
CA PRO A 81 -8.51 14.29 3.59
C PRO A 81 -8.65 15.79 3.90
N ASP A 82 -8.04 16.66 3.10
CA ASP A 82 -8.15 18.13 3.20
C ASP A 82 -9.39 18.71 2.49
N GLY A 83 -10.29 17.84 2.02
CA GLY A 83 -11.59 18.21 1.45
C GLY A 83 -11.56 18.59 -0.04
N LYS A 84 -10.43 18.44 -0.73
CA LYS A 84 -10.37 18.65 -2.18
C LYS A 84 -10.95 17.46 -2.91
N VAL A 85 -11.66 17.72 -4.02
CA VAL A 85 -12.23 16.70 -4.89
C VAL A 85 -11.78 16.93 -6.31
N ARG A 86 -11.34 15.84 -6.96
CA ARG A 86 -10.94 15.83 -8.36
C ARG A 86 -11.49 14.60 -9.06
N LYS A 87 -11.89 14.71 -10.31
CA LYS A 87 -12.37 13.57 -11.10
C LYS A 87 -11.24 13.03 -11.98
N LYS A 88 -11.08 11.73 -11.99
CA LYS A 88 -10.09 11.02 -12.81
C LYS A 88 -10.66 9.70 -13.30
N ARG A 89 -10.02 9.14 -14.33
CA ARG A 89 -10.41 7.87 -14.92
C ARG A 89 -9.47 6.76 -14.46
N ILE A 90 -10.03 5.65 -14.00
CA ILE A 90 -9.28 4.42 -13.73
C ILE A 90 -8.90 3.79 -15.07
N LEU A 91 -7.62 3.52 -15.28
CA LEU A 91 -7.15 2.89 -16.51
C LEU A 91 -7.13 1.37 -16.40
N GLN A 92 -6.67 0.84 -15.26
CA GLN A 92 -6.63 -0.60 -15.00
C GLN A 92 -7.07 -0.88 -13.57
N ILE A 93 -7.67 -2.04 -13.41
CA ILE A 93 -7.99 -2.65 -12.11
C ILE A 93 -7.20 -3.96 -12.05
N LEU A 94 -6.43 -4.16 -11.00
CA LEU A 94 -5.63 -5.35 -10.78
C LEU A 94 -6.10 -6.03 -9.50
N GLY A 95 -6.58 -7.26 -9.61
CA GLY A 95 -6.85 -8.16 -8.49
C GLY A 95 -5.56 -8.83 -8.01
N PHE A 96 -5.65 -9.56 -6.91
CA PHE A 96 -4.53 -10.32 -6.33
C PHE A 96 -4.86 -11.81 -6.33
N GLU A 97 -4.05 -12.61 -7.03
CA GLU A 97 -4.09 -14.08 -6.96
C GLU A 97 -2.74 -14.60 -6.44
N GLY A 98 -2.73 -15.00 -5.17
CA GLY A 98 -1.48 -15.31 -4.48
C GLY A 98 -0.58 -14.08 -4.37
N LEU A 99 0.57 -14.11 -5.03
CA LEU A 99 1.52 -12.98 -5.08
C LEU A 99 1.42 -12.17 -6.38
N ASP A 100 0.67 -12.65 -7.36
CA ASP A 100 0.56 -12.04 -8.68
C ASP A 100 -0.60 -11.03 -8.75
N ARG A 101 -0.42 -10.01 -9.57
CA ARG A 101 -1.47 -9.03 -9.91
C ARG A 101 -2.07 -9.41 -11.25
N ILE A 102 -3.38 -9.66 -11.26
CA ILE A 102 -4.12 -10.05 -12.45
C ILE A 102 -5.08 -8.94 -12.85
N GLU A 103 -5.04 -8.57 -14.13
CA GLU A 103 -5.94 -7.55 -14.66
C GLU A 103 -7.39 -8.05 -14.62
N SER A 104 -8.30 -7.18 -14.14
CA SER A 104 -9.73 -7.44 -14.05
C SER A 104 -10.51 -6.32 -14.74
N GLU A 105 -11.59 -6.66 -15.39
CA GLU A 105 -12.49 -5.68 -16.02
C GLU A 105 -13.37 -4.95 -14.99
N SER A 106 -13.63 -5.58 -13.85
CA SER A 106 -14.45 -5.01 -12.78
C SER A 106 -14.04 -5.54 -11.42
N ALA A 107 -14.44 -4.81 -10.38
CA ALA A 107 -14.29 -5.23 -8.98
C ALA A 107 -15.48 -4.74 -8.15
N VAL A 108 -15.82 -5.48 -7.09
CA VAL A 108 -17.00 -5.25 -6.27
C VAL A 108 -16.64 -5.03 -4.80
N ALA A 109 -17.61 -4.54 -4.04
CA ALA A 109 -17.46 -4.35 -2.60
C ALA A 109 -16.98 -5.63 -1.89
N GLY A 110 -15.90 -5.47 -1.11
CA GLY A 110 -15.19 -6.56 -0.44
C GLY A 110 -13.84 -6.88 -1.08
N ASP A 111 -13.67 -6.63 -2.38
CA ASP A 111 -12.43 -6.90 -3.08
C ASP A 111 -11.31 -5.94 -2.64
N ILE A 112 -10.09 -6.47 -2.58
CA ILE A 112 -8.86 -5.71 -2.45
C ILE A 112 -8.27 -5.62 -3.86
N VAL A 113 -8.11 -4.40 -4.34
CA VAL A 113 -7.62 -4.15 -5.70
C VAL A 113 -6.55 -3.07 -5.75
N ALA A 114 -5.76 -3.12 -6.79
CA ALA A 114 -4.87 -2.05 -7.18
C ALA A 114 -5.43 -1.32 -8.40
N VAL A 115 -5.43 0.01 -8.38
CA VAL A 115 -5.96 0.85 -9.45
C VAL A 115 -4.87 1.76 -9.99
N THR A 116 -4.86 1.95 -11.32
CA THR A 116 -3.90 2.80 -12.04
C THR A 116 -4.58 3.92 -12.82
N GLY A 117 -3.81 4.89 -13.31
CA GLY A 117 -4.32 6.04 -14.07
C GLY A 117 -4.75 7.22 -13.20
N LEU A 118 -4.53 7.13 -11.91
CA LEU A 118 -4.90 8.14 -10.94
C LEU A 118 -3.62 8.86 -10.44
N ASP A 119 -3.26 9.97 -11.09
CA ASP A 119 -2.08 10.74 -10.69
C ASP A 119 -2.22 11.36 -9.30
N ALA A 120 -1.11 11.46 -8.60
CA ALA A 120 -0.99 12.14 -7.31
C ALA A 120 -1.95 11.60 -6.22
N LEU A 121 -2.12 10.28 -6.15
CA LEU A 121 -2.80 9.63 -5.02
C LEU A 121 -1.98 9.74 -3.74
N SER A 122 -2.70 9.84 -2.64
CA SER A 122 -2.15 9.78 -1.28
C SER A 122 -2.88 8.70 -0.48
N ILE A 123 -2.22 8.19 0.57
CA ILE A 123 -2.89 7.32 1.53
C ILE A 123 -3.98 8.12 2.24
N SER A 124 -5.09 7.46 2.51
CA SER A 124 -6.35 8.01 3.00
C SER A 124 -7.21 8.73 1.96
N ASP A 125 -6.74 8.94 0.71
CA ASP A 125 -7.64 9.39 -0.34
C ASP A 125 -8.78 8.39 -0.51
N THR A 126 -9.99 8.90 -0.70
CA THR A 126 -11.15 8.06 -0.97
C THR A 126 -11.57 8.22 -2.43
N LEU A 127 -11.65 7.10 -3.14
CA LEU A 127 -12.24 7.03 -4.46
C LEU A 127 -13.74 6.83 -4.29
N CYS A 128 -14.52 7.72 -4.87
CA CYS A 128 -15.98 7.72 -4.77
C CYS A 128 -16.64 7.72 -6.14
N ASP A 129 -17.91 7.38 -6.17
CA ASP A 129 -18.78 7.70 -7.27
C ASP A 129 -18.76 9.22 -7.54
N PRO A 130 -18.64 9.68 -8.81
CA PRO A 130 -18.48 11.08 -9.13
C PRO A 130 -19.71 11.95 -8.84
N GLU A 131 -20.89 11.35 -8.63
CA GLU A 131 -22.13 12.04 -8.27
C GLU A 131 -22.41 11.99 -6.77
N THR A 132 -21.86 10.96 -6.08
CA THR A 132 -22.03 10.75 -4.64
C THR A 132 -20.66 10.70 -3.95
N VAL A 133 -20.12 11.88 -3.66
CA VAL A 133 -18.79 11.99 -3.04
C VAL A 133 -18.92 11.89 -1.51
N GLU A 134 -18.59 10.74 -0.98
CA GLU A 134 -18.62 10.44 0.46
C GLU A 134 -17.23 9.99 0.93
N PRO A 135 -16.35 10.91 1.39
CA PRO A 135 -15.01 10.53 1.86
C PRO A 135 -15.08 9.72 3.14
N LEU A 136 -14.22 8.72 3.25
CA LEU A 136 -14.02 7.97 4.48
C LEU A 136 -13.11 8.72 5.45
N PHE A 137 -13.20 8.38 6.74
CA PHE A 137 -12.31 8.94 7.75
C PHE A 137 -10.85 8.64 7.41
N PRO A 138 -9.94 9.64 7.52
CA PRO A 138 -8.53 9.44 7.24
C PRO A 138 -7.93 8.34 8.13
N LEU A 139 -7.05 7.54 7.53
CA LEU A 139 -6.26 6.56 8.27
C LEU A 139 -5.24 7.28 9.15
N SER A 140 -5.22 6.96 10.42
CA SER A 140 -4.22 7.51 11.34
C SER A 140 -2.90 6.75 11.18
N VAL A 141 -1.84 7.47 10.87
CA VAL A 141 -0.47 6.94 10.84
C VAL A 141 0.30 7.58 11.98
N ASP A 142 0.93 6.74 12.81
CA ASP A 142 1.75 7.22 13.93
C ASP A 142 2.88 8.12 13.44
N GLN A 143 3.12 9.21 14.17
CA GLN A 143 4.19 10.11 13.84
C GLN A 143 5.57 9.45 14.05
N PRO A 144 6.57 9.82 13.23
CA PRO A 144 7.91 9.30 13.39
C PRO A 144 8.51 9.73 14.73
N THR A 145 9.20 8.81 15.40
CA THR A 145 9.77 9.03 16.74
C THR A 145 11.29 9.24 16.73
N LEU A 146 11.97 8.85 15.66
CA LEU A 146 13.41 8.97 15.51
C LEU A 146 13.75 9.73 14.23
N SER A 147 14.74 10.63 14.31
CA SER A 147 15.23 11.38 13.16
C SER A 147 16.74 11.26 13.04
N MET A 148 17.23 11.23 11.80
CA MET A 148 18.66 11.30 11.49
C MET A 148 18.91 12.18 10.28
N THR A 149 20.16 12.66 10.15
CA THR A 149 20.56 13.48 9.02
C THR A 149 21.19 12.64 7.94
N PHE A 150 20.65 12.76 6.73
CA PHE A 150 21.24 12.21 5.50
C PHE A 150 21.93 13.33 4.75
N GLN A 151 23.18 13.14 4.40
CA GLN A 151 23.97 14.10 3.62
C GLN A 151 24.88 13.38 2.65
N VAL A 152 25.31 14.10 1.64
CA VAL A 152 26.33 13.62 0.72
C VAL A 152 27.67 13.54 1.46
N ASN A 153 28.49 12.55 1.08
CA ASN A 153 29.84 12.46 1.60
C ASN A 153 30.71 13.62 1.06
N ASP A 154 31.12 14.51 1.94
CA ASP A 154 31.96 15.67 1.66
C ASP A 154 33.45 15.43 2.00
N SER A 155 33.80 14.20 2.38
CA SER A 155 35.18 13.84 2.70
C SER A 155 36.11 13.92 1.47
N PRO A 156 37.45 14.02 1.66
CA PRO A 156 38.41 13.98 0.56
C PRO A 156 38.38 12.71 -0.30
N PHE A 157 37.68 11.69 0.16
CA PHE A 157 37.50 10.42 -0.52
C PHE A 157 36.15 10.31 -1.25
N ALA A 158 35.34 11.36 -1.24
CA ALA A 158 34.06 11.41 -1.92
C ALA A 158 34.23 11.12 -3.42
N GLY A 159 33.33 10.31 -3.99
CA GLY A 159 33.33 9.97 -5.41
C GLY A 159 34.30 8.86 -5.83
N ARG A 160 35.06 8.26 -4.91
CA ARG A 160 35.91 7.09 -5.22
C ARG A 160 35.11 5.80 -5.29
N GLU A 161 34.04 5.70 -4.50
CA GLU A 161 33.13 4.57 -4.46
C GLU A 161 31.68 5.10 -4.57
N GLY A 162 30.80 4.34 -5.27
CA GLY A 162 29.41 4.70 -5.49
C GLY A 162 29.20 5.54 -6.75
N ARG A 163 28.02 5.33 -7.37
CA ARG A 163 27.62 6.02 -8.62
C ARG A 163 26.66 7.19 -8.40
N PHE A 164 25.93 7.20 -7.27
CA PHE A 164 24.84 8.13 -7.00
C PHE A 164 25.12 9.01 -5.78
N VAL A 165 26.24 9.73 -5.84
CA VAL A 165 26.83 10.47 -4.70
C VAL A 165 26.53 11.97 -4.70
N THR A 166 25.51 12.42 -5.43
CA THR A 166 25.12 13.83 -5.46
C THR A 166 23.89 14.10 -4.60
N SER A 167 23.77 15.33 -4.08
CA SER A 167 22.57 15.77 -3.31
C SER A 167 21.27 15.61 -4.10
N ARG A 168 21.34 15.82 -5.42
CA ARG A 168 20.21 15.59 -6.31
C ARG A 168 19.77 14.12 -6.32
N ASN A 169 20.71 13.18 -6.47
CA ASN A 169 20.41 11.75 -6.46
C ASN A 169 19.86 11.31 -5.11
N LEU A 170 20.43 11.83 -4.01
CA LEU A 170 19.95 11.57 -2.66
C LEU A 170 18.51 12.04 -2.48
N ARG A 171 18.21 13.27 -2.92
CA ARG A 171 16.85 13.82 -2.88
C ARG A 171 15.87 12.97 -3.67
N GLU A 172 16.16 12.69 -4.94
CA GLU A 172 15.30 11.91 -5.82
C GLU A 172 15.05 10.49 -5.25
N ARG A 173 16.06 9.89 -4.60
CA ARG A 173 15.91 8.59 -3.95
C ARG A 173 15.02 8.66 -2.71
N LEU A 174 15.17 9.68 -1.87
CA LEU A 174 14.34 9.90 -0.69
C LEU A 174 12.89 10.25 -1.07
N GLU A 175 12.68 11.11 -2.08
CA GLU A 175 11.34 11.43 -2.59
C GLU A 175 10.63 10.20 -3.14
N ARG A 176 11.34 9.32 -3.83
CA ARG A 176 10.79 8.04 -4.31
C ARG A 176 10.40 7.12 -3.16
N GLU A 177 11.18 7.10 -2.09
CA GLU A 177 10.85 6.31 -0.89
C GLU A 177 9.57 6.79 -0.22
N LEU A 178 9.31 8.11 -0.19
CA LEU A 178 8.10 8.67 0.40
C LEU A 178 6.81 8.20 -0.29
N ILE A 179 6.87 7.78 -1.55
CA ILE A 179 5.70 7.25 -2.27
C ILE A 179 5.20 5.95 -1.61
N HIS A 180 6.13 5.09 -1.17
CA HIS A 180 5.80 3.78 -0.63
C HIS A 180 5.75 3.76 0.91
N ASN A 181 6.45 4.67 1.55
CA ASN A 181 6.74 4.63 2.98
C ASN A 181 6.10 5.80 3.71
N VAL A 182 4.82 5.65 4.03
CA VAL A 182 4.00 6.70 4.70
C VAL A 182 4.49 7.10 6.08
N ALA A 183 5.24 6.22 6.74
CA ALA A 183 5.78 6.48 8.08
C ALA A 183 7.14 7.19 8.04
N LEU A 184 7.66 7.44 6.84
CA LEU A 184 8.87 8.21 6.63
C LEU A 184 8.51 9.67 6.42
N ARG A 185 9.28 10.58 7.01
CA ARG A 185 9.21 12.01 6.76
C ARG A 185 10.59 12.49 6.34
N VAL A 186 10.66 13.27 5.27
CA VAL A 186 11.89 13.85 4.74
C VAL A 186 11.71 15.36 4.69
N GLU A 187 12.55 16.08 5.37
CA GLU A 187 12.54 17.55 5.41
C GLU A 187 13.92 18.08 4.98
N PRO A 188 13.99 19.01 4.01
CA PRO A 188 15.24 19.67 3.70
C PRO A 188 15.67 20.52 4.91
N MET A 189 16.98 20.58 5.15
CA MET A 189 17.55 21.41 6.19
C MET A 189 17.99 22.78 5.59
N GLU A 190 18.48 23.68 6.42
CA GLU A 190 19.02 25.00 5.96
C GLU A 190 20.15 24.81 4.94
N ASP A 191 20.93 23.77 5.10
CA ASP A 191 21.92 23.33 4.12
C ASP A 191 21.24 22.46 3.07
N LEU A 192 21.26 22.90 1.81
CA LEU A 192 20.55 22.26 0.69
C LEU A 192 21.01 20.82 0.38
N ASP A 193 22.16 20.42 0.89
CA ASP A 193 22.73 19.09 0.70
C ASP A 193 22.41 18.13 1.86
N LYS A 194 21.63 18.59 2.85
CA LYS A 194 21.25 17.83 4.03
C LYS A 194 19.75 17.67 4.15
N PHE A 195 19.35 16.46 4.51
CA PHE A 195 17.94 16.07 4.70
C PHE A 195 17.75 15.48 6.10
N ARG A 196 16.77 16.00 6.83
CA ARG A 196 16.30 15.35 8.05
C ARG A 196 15.32 14.26 7.65
N VAL A 197 15.68 13.02 7.95
CA VAL A 197 14.85 11.84 7.67
C VAL A 197 14.36 11.29 9.00
N SER A 198 13.04 11.22 9.15
CA SER A 198 12.38 10.77 10.38
C SER A 198 11.58 9.50 10.12
N GLY A 199 11.71 8.50 10.98
CA GLY A 199 11.04 7.21 10.87
C GLY A 199 10.50 6.71 12.20
N ARG A 200 9.77 5.60 12.17
CA ARG A 200 9.14 4.99 13.37
C ARG A 200 10.14 4.51 14.42
N GLY A 201 11.38 4.25 14.02
CA GLY A 201 12.41 3.75 14.93
C GLY A 201 13.70 3.39 14.20
N GLU A 202 14.67 2.89 14.97
CA GLU A 202 16.02 2.56 14.49
C GLU A 202 15.98 1.54 13.34
N LEU A 203 15.24 0.44 13.50
CA LEU A 203 15.14 -0.61 12.48
C LEU A 203 14.57 -0.07 11.15
N HIS A 204 13.59 0.81 11.23
CA HIS A 204 12.99 1.42 10.04
C HIS A 204 14.02 2.23 9.23
N LEU A 205 14.82 3.07 9.90
CA LEU A 205 15.86 3.86 9.26
C LEU A 205 17.06 3.00 8.82
N ALA A 206 17.40 1.94 9.57
CA ALA A 206 18.45 0.99 9.19
C ALA A 206 18.09 0.25 7.88
N ILE A 207 16.85 -0.21 7.74
CA ILE A 207 16.37 -0.84 6.49
C ILE A 207 16.41 0.15 5.32
N LEU A 208 16.02 1.41 5.55
CA LEU A 208 16.15 2.44 4.52
C LEU A 208 17.60 2.60 4.05
N ILE A 209 18.56 2.66 4.97
CA ILE A 209 19.99 2.78 4.66
C ILE A 209 20.47 1.57 3.85
N GLU A 210 20.11 0.35 4.27
CA GLU A 210 20.50 -0.86 3.53
C GLU A 210 19.91 -0.89 2.12
N ASN A 211 18.67 -0.45 1.95
CA ASN A 211 18.03 -0.36 0.63
C ASN A 211 18.63 0.74 -0.27
N MET A 212 19.34 1.71 0.32
CA MET A 212 20.02 2.79 -0.41
C MET A 212 21.47 2.45 -0.76
N ARG A 213 22.06 1.47 -0.08
CA ARG A 213 23.43 0.99 -0.32
C ARG A 213 23.53 0.19 -1.61
#